data_f2694327eb77323d1381b318cd89a072
#
_entry.id   f2694327eb77323d1381b318cd89a072
#
_cell.length_a   1.000
_cell.length_b   1.000
_cell.length_c   1.000
_cell.angle_alpha   90.00
_cell.angle_beta   90.00
_cell.angle_gamma   90.00
#
_symmetry.space_group_name_H-M   'P 1'
#
loop_
_entity.id
_entity.type
_entity.pdbx_description
1 polymer ?
#
loop_
_entity_poly.entity_id
_entity_poly.type
_entity_poly.pdbx_seq_one_letter_code
_entity_poly.pdbx_strand_id
1 'polypeptide(L)'
;FGANGKSSITVRQVLDHRAGLSRLDGIARHAEEVTDHELMEQRLAAAPVDKFYGKRAYHALTFGWLLAGLARSVTGKDMRELFRTEIAEPLGVEGIHLGRPPRTSSTKAASMYPFLDPVATRPVVGRVLPTVIRAIDRLPGFEGAIGTMYEPGMERILADDGTLSSALYDMQAPAANAVATAPALAKMYAALAGGGTVEGREFLSPETVAGLARRINLSIDRTIVFPMGMHLGYMSLPMNGFRGGFGHVGLGGSMGWADPKRKIAVGLAHNRLPLTMALDQISFAFLWPQIVKAVG
;
A
#
# COMPACT_ATOMS: atom_id res chain seq x y z
N PHE A 1 -9.90 20.07 -2.57
CA PHE A 1 -8.55 19.58 -2.89
C PHE A 1 -7.76 20.58 -3.77
N GLY A 2 -8.38 21.32 -4.68
CA GLY A 2 -7.68 22.17 -5.67
C GLY A 2 -6.87 23.36 -5.18
N ALA A 3 -6.85 23.66 -3.87
CA ALA A 3 -6.08 24.76 -3.29
C ALA A 3 -4.55 24.52 -3.41
N ASN A 4 -3.77 25.61 -3.26
CA ASN A 4 -2.31 25.58 -3.16
C ASN A 4 -1.61 24.88 -4.35
N GLY A 5 -2.03 25.22 -5.58
CA GLY A 5 -1.41 24.72 -6.82
C GLY A 5 -1.89 23.34 -7.27
N LYS A 6 -2.91 22.76 -6.62
CA LYS A 6 -3.38 21.39 -6.90
C LYS A 6 -4.54 21.28 -7.90
N SER A 7 -5.05 22.40 -8.41
CA SER A 7 -6.22 22.42 -9.32
C SER A 7 -6.03 21.63 -10.63
N SER A 8 -4.79 21.45 -11.06
CA SER A 8 -4.43 20.71 -12.27
C SER A 8 -4.05 19.23 -12.01
N ILE A 9 -4.04 18.79 -10.75
CA ILE A 9 -3.72 17.41 -10.43
C ILE A 9 -4.85 16.49 -10.90
N THR A 10 -4.52 15.55 -11.75
CA THR A 10 -5.44 14.55 -12.26
C THR A 10 -5.47 13.30 -11.37
N VAL A 11 -6.57 12.55 -11.42
CA VAL A 11 -6.67 11.22 -10.77
C VAL A 11 -5.53 10.31 -11.19
N ARG A 12 -5.17 10.34 -12.48
CA ARG A 12 -4.03 9.58 -13.01
C ARG A 12 -2.71 9.95 -12.32
N GLN A 13 -2.46 11.23 -12.07
CA GLN A 13 -1.23 11.65 -11.38
C GLN A 13 -1.20 11.15 -9.94
N VAL A 14 -2.34 11.09 -9.25
CA VAL A 14 -2.43 10.48 -7.92
C VAL A 14 -2.12 8.99 -8.01
N LEU A 15 -2.79 8.25 -8.90
CA LEU A 15 -2.59 6.81 -9.09
C LEU A 15 -1.16 6.45 -9.56
N ASP A 16 -0.50 7.33 -10.31
CA ASP A 16 0.87 7.14 -10.79
C ASP A 16 1.93 7.66 -9.79
N HIS A 17 1.52 8.04 -8.57
CA HIS A 17 2.37 8.62 -7.53
C HIS A 17 3.15 9.87 -7.97
N ARG A 18 2.46 10.80 -8.66
CA ARG A 18 3.03 12.04 -9.20
C ARG A 18 2.33 13.31 -8.69
N ALA A 19 1.48 13.17 -7.68
CA ALA A 19 0.70 14.29 -7.15
C ALA A 19 1.54 15.30 -6.35
N GLY A 20 2.79 14.95 -5.97
CA GLY A 20 3.63 15.82 -5.14
C GLY A 20 3.08 15.98 -3.73
N LEU A 21 2.54 14.92 -3.16
CA LEU A 21 2.02 14.82 -1.80
C LEU A 21 2.53 13.53 -1.16
N SER A 22 3.81 13.20 -1.41
CA SER A 22 4.39 11.93 -1.03
C SER A 22 4.81 11.86 0.44
N ARG A 23 4.95 12.99 1.11
CA ARG A 23 5.52 13.09 2.47
C ARG A 23 4.43 13.20 3.53
N LEU A 24 4.65 12.57 4.69
CA LEU A 24 3.89 12.83 5.92
C LEU A 24 4.40 14.07 6.66
N ASP A 25 5.67 14.37 6.49
CA ASP A 25 6.34 15.54 7.04
C ASP A 25 5.59 16.83 6.64
N GLY A 26 5.15 17.59 7.63
CA GLY A 26 4.30 18.76 7.45
C GLY A 26 2.81 18.47 7.24
N ILE A 27 2.39 17.22 7.07
CA ILE A 27 0.99 16.80 7.02
C ILE A 27 0.54 16.31 8.40
N ALA A 28 1.17 15.28 8.94
CA ALA A 28 1.01 14.89 10.34
C ALA A 28 1.96 15.72 11.23
N ARG A 29 1.46 16.23 12.33
CA ARG A 29 2.27 16.93 13.36
C ARG A 29 2.72 15.98 14.45
N HIS A 30 1.93 14.94 14.69
CA HIS A 30 2.18 13.88 15.64
C HIS A 30 1.71 12.55 15.05
N ALA A 31 2.34 11.47 15.45
CA ALA A 31 2.04 10.14 14.93
C ALA A 31 0.58 9.72 15.16
N GLU A 32 0.00 10.10 16.27
CA GLU A 32 -1.39 9.77 16.63
C GLU A 32 -2.40 10.36 15.63
N GLU A 33 -2.08 11.47 14.98
CA GLU A 33 -2.97 12.10 14.00
C GLU A 33 -3.18 11.25 12.75
N VAL A 34 -2.26 10.31 12.43
CA VAL A 34 -2.43 9.40 11.29
C VAL A 34 -3.61 8.43 11.50
N THR A 35 -4.10 8.30 12.73
CA THR A 35 -5.30 7.50 13.02
C THR A 35 -6.60 8.25 12.73
N ASP A 36 -6.54 9.59 12.63
CA ASP A 36 -7.66 10.43 12.27
C ASP A 36 -7.72 10.61 10.75
N HIS A 37 -8.53 9.79 10.12
CA HIS A 37 -8.68 9.74 8.67
C HIS A 37 -9.18 11.07 8.06
N GLU A 38 -10.15 11.71 8.70
CA GLU A 38 -10.73 12.96 8.19
C GLU A 38 -9.74 14.12 8.31
N LEU A 39 -9.01 14.18 9.42
CA LEU A 39 -7.95 15.16 9.61
C LEU A 39 -6.86 15.02 8.55
N MET A 40 -6.44 13.79 8.25
CA MET A 40 -5.42 13.53 7.24
C MET A 40 -5.88 13.93 5.84
N GLU A 41 -7.12 13.64 5.47
CA GLU A 41 -7.71 14.09 4.22
C GLU A 41 -7.76 15.62 4.12
N GLN A 42 -8.23 16.30 5.18
CA GLN A 42 -8.30 17.76 5.23
C GLN A 42 -6.91 18.39 5.09
N ARG A 43 -5.91 17.87 5.78
CA ARG A 43 -4.54 18.40 5.69
C ARG A 43 -3.92 18.17 4.32
N LEU A 44 -4.11 17.01 3.72
CA LEU A 44 -3.67 16.75 2.34
C LEU A 44 -4.38 17.65 1.34
N ALA A 45 -5.66 17.92 1.55
CA ALA A 45 -6.39 18.88 0.73
C ALA A 45 -5.86 20.32 0.89
N ALA A 46 -5.37 20.69 2.06
CA ALA A 46 -4.80 22.02 2.35
C ALA A 46 -3.29 22.11 2.02
N ALA A 47 -2.56 21.03 2.00
CA ALA A 47 -1.11 21.03 1.79
C ALA A 47 -0.71 21.58 0.41
N PRO A 48 0.43 22.27 0.30
CA PRO A 48 1.05 22.58 -0.99
C PRO A 48 1.66 21.30 -1.58
N VAL A 49 1.90 21.30 -2.89
CA VAL A 49 2.67 20.24 -3.53
C VAL A 49 4.13 20.26 -3.08
N ASP A 50 4.74 19.09 -2.95
CA ASP A 50 6.15 18.95 -2.63
C ASP A 50 7.04 19.11 -3.90
N LYS A 51 8.37 19.08 -3.70
CA LYS A 51 9.38 19.21 -4.78
C LYS A 51 9.34 18.08 -5.82
N PHE A 52 8.57 17.04 -5.57
CA PHE A 52 8.41 15.90 -6.47
C PHE A 52 7.16 15.99 -7.35
N TYR A 53 6.41 17.07 -7.29
CA TYR A 53 5.25 17.25 -8.17
C TYR A 53 5.59 16.95 -9.64
N GLY A 54 4.76 16.15 -10.28
CA GLY A 54 4.96 15.68 -11.64
C GLY A 54 6.02 14.58 -11.82
N LYS A 55 6.85 14.33 -10.81
CA LYS A 55 7.86 13.25 -10.80
C LYS A 55 7.30 12.05 -10.05
N ARG A 56 7.82 10.86 -10.33
CA ARG A 56 7.46 9.66 -9.58
C ARG A 56 8.11 9.69 -8.20
N ALA A 57 7.29 9.70 -7.19
CA ALA A 57 7.66 9.67 -5.78
C ALA A 57 6.60 8.88 -5.03
N TYR A 58 6.92 7.71 -4.53
CA TYR A 58 5.97 6.79 -3.93
C TYR A 58 5.26 7.44 -2.73
N HIS A 59 3.96 7.52 -2.80
CA HIS A 59 3.09 8.05 -1.75
C HIS A 59 2.70 6.91 -0.82
N ALA A 60 3.59 6.49 0.07
CA ALA A 60 3.45 5.24 0.84
C ALA A 60 2.16 5.18 1.66
N LEU A 61 1.85 6.23 2.41
CA LEU A 61 0.65 6.32 3.25
C LEU A 61 -0.36 7.33 2.71
N THR A 62 0.11 8.48 2.24
CA THR A 62 -0.75 9.57 1.74
C THR A 62 -1.61 9.15 0.57
N PHE A 63 -1.17 8.18 -0.23
CA PHE A 63 -1.94 7.57 -1.31
C PHE A 63 -3.33 7.10 -0.85
N GLY A 64 -3.38 6.43 0.31
CA GLY A 64 -4.64 5.91 0.85
C GLY A 64 -5.65 7.01 1.16
N TRP A 65 -5.23 8.08 1.83
CA TRP A 65 -6.13 9.20 2.17
C TRP A 65 -6.49 10.03 0.94
N LEU A 66 -5.58 10.19 -0.02
CA LEU A 66 -5.89 10.87 -1.29
C LEU A 66 -6.97 10.14 -2.07
N LEU A 67 -6.86 8.81 -2.17
CA LEU A 67 -7.89 8.00 -2.85
C LEU A 67 -9.18 7.93 -2.05
N ALA A 68 -9.11 7.87 -0.72
CA ALA A 68 -10.29 7.84 0.12
C ALA A 68 -11.11 9.14 -0.01
N GLY A 69 -10.46 10.29 0.06
CA GLY A 69 -11.12 11.58 -0.14
C GLY A 69 -11.72 11.72 -1.55
N LEU A 70 -11.01 11.23 -2.58
CA LEU A 70 -11.54 11.20 -3.94
C LEU A 70 -12.77 10.29 -4.04
N ALA A 71 -12.66 9.05 -3.56
CA ALA A 71 -13.73 8.06 -3.63
C ALA A 71 -14.98 8.54 -2.86
N ARG A 72 -14.79 9.09 -1.68
CA ARG A 72 -15.87 9.67 -0.88
C ARG A 72 -16.54 10.84 -1.59
N SER A 73 -15.78 11.70 -2.26
CA SER A 73 -16.35 12.84 -3.00
C SER A 73 -17.22 12.42 -4.19
N VAL A 74 -16.96 11.26 -4.77
CA VAL A 74 -17.67 10.72 -5.93
C VAL A 74 -18.84 9.83 -5.52
N THR A 75 -18.66 9.01 -4.48
CA THR A 75 -19.61 7.95 -4.12
C THR A 75 -20.43 8.25 -2.86
N GLY A 76 -19.97 9.16 -2.01
CA GLY A 76 -20.52 9.38 -0.66
C GLY A 76 -20.14 8.30 0.35
N LYS A 77 -19.45 7.23 -0.06
CA LYS A 77 -19.08 6.08 0.77
C LYS A 77 -17.69 6.24 1.38
N ASP A 78 -17.48 5.66 2.55
CA ASP A 78 -16.16 5.52 3.13
C ASP A 78 -15.41 4.30 2.53
N MET A 79 -14.10 4.21 2.80
CA MET A 79 -13.28 3.15 2.22
C MET A 79 -13.61 1.75 2.76
N ARG A 80 -14.12 1.61 3.99
CA ARG A 80 -14.57 0.31 4.52
C ARG A 80 -15.77 -0.20 3.74
N GLU A 81 -16.72 0.69 3.49
CA GLU A 81 -17.88 0.37 2.68
C GLU A 81 -17.49 0.01 1.25
N LEU A 82 -16.59 0.77 0.63
CA LEU A 82 -16.09 0.49 -0.72
C LEU A 82 -15.34 -0.85 -0.79
N PHE A 83 -14.51 -1.19 0.19
CA PHE A 83 -13.88 -2.51 0.25
C PHE A 83 -14.91 -3.64 0.27
N ARG A 84 -16.01 -3.44 0.99
CA ARG A 84 -17.09 -4.40 1.06
C ARG A 84 -17.88 -4.47 -0.26
N THR A 85 -18.41 -3.33 -0.72
CA THR A 85 -19.38 -3.29 -1.83
C THR A 85 -18.73 -3.41 -3.21
N GLU A 86 -17.52 -2.91 -3.38
CA GLU A 86 -16.84 -2.85 -4.69
C GLU A 86 -15.77 -3.95 -4.87
N ILE A 87 -15.35 -4.60 -3.77
CA ILE A 87 -14.30 -5.65 -3.84
C ILE A 87 -14.83 -6.97 -3.30
N ALA A 88 -15.16 -7.04 -2.01
CA ALA A 88 -15.45 -8.31 -1.34
C ALA A 88 -16.75 -8.97 -1.86
N GLU A 89 -17.84 -8.23 -1.92
CA GLU A 89 -19.14 -8.73 -2.41
C GLU A 89 -19.08 -9.14 -3.89
N PRO A 90 -18.59 -8.32 -4.84
CA PRO A 90 -18.51 -8.72 -6.24
C PRO A 90 -17.63 -9.96 -6.47
N LEU A 91 -16.55 -10.09 -5.68
CA LEU A 91 -15.67 -11.27 -5.74
C LEU A 91 -16.25 -12.49 -4.99
N GLY A 92 -17.29 -12.32 -4.19
CA GLY A 92 -17.82 -13.38 -3.33
C GLY A 92 -16.79 -13.88 -2.30
N VAL A 93 -16.05 -12.97 -1.66
CA VAL A 93 -15.05 -13.30 -0.64
C VAL A 93 -15.36 -12.58 0.67
N GLU A 94 -15.18 -13.29 1.79
CA GLU A 94 -15.28 -12.70 3.13
C GLU A 94 -13.93 -12.25 3.69
N GLY A 95 -12.85 -12.55 3.00
CA GLY A 95 -11.48 -12.41 3.48
C GLY A 95 -10.78 -11.13 3.05
N ILE A 96 -11.48 -10.04 2.75
CA ILE A 96 -10.90 -8.73 2.43
C ILE A 96 -11.64 -7.63 3.18
N HIS A 97 -10.96 -6.95 4.08
CA HIS A 97 -11.49 -5.85 4.89
C HIS A 97 -10.49 -4.70 4.96
N LEU A 98 -10.98 -3.50 5.18
CA LEU A 98 -10.16 -2.38 5.61
C LEU A 98 -10.23 -2.27 7.13
N GLY A 99 -9.10 -2.49 7.78
CA GLY A 99 -9.01 -2.55 9.24
C GLY A 99 -9.65 -3.81 9.83
N ARG A 100 -10.10 -3.73 11.07
CA ARG A 100 -10.66 -4.86 11.82
C ARG A 100 -11.87 -5.47 11.11
N PRO A 101 -11.87 -6.77 10.82
CA PRO A 101 -13.04 -7.47 10.31
C PRO A 101 -14.22 -7.34 11.30
N PRO A 102 -15.47 -7.28 10.82
CA PRO A 102 -16.65 -7.32 11.66
C PRO A 102 -16.67 -8.57 12.55
N ARG A 103 -17.25 -8.48 13.75
CA ARG A 103 -17.33 -9.63 14.66
C ARG A 103 -18.07 -10.82 14.07
N THR A 104 -18.98 -10.57 13.14
CA THR A 104 -19.79 -11.58 12.42
C THR A 104 -18.99 -12.25 11.28
N SER A 105 -17.85 -11.70 10.86
CA SER A 105 -17.04 -12.27 9.81
C SER A 105 -16.36 -13.56 10.26
N SER A 106 -16.26 -14.55 9.36
CA SER A 106 -15.42 -15.72 9.55
C SER A 106 -13.92 -15.39 9.57
N THR A 107 -13.54 -14.29 8.91
CA THR A 107 -12.17 -13.78 8.90
C THR A 107 -11.83 -13.10 10.22
N LYS A 108 -10.67 -13.45 10.78
CA LYS A 108 -10.13 -12.81 11.99
C LYS A 108 -8.84 -12.08 11.65
N ALA A 109 -8.61 -10.93 12.25
CA ALA A 109 -7.32 -10.27 12.19
C ALA A 109 -6.28 -11.13 12.93
N ALA A 110 -5.10 -11.29 12.34
CA ALA A 110 -3.97 -11.93 12.99
C ALA A 110 -3.16 -10.90 13.76
N SER A 111 -2.63 -11.25 14.92
CA SER A 111 -1.68 -10.42 15.65
C SER A 111 -0.43 -10.16 14.80
N MET A 112 0.06 -8.94 14.81
CA MET A 112 1.28 -8.55 14.10
C MET A 112 2.49 -8.79 14.99
N TYR A 113 3.44 -9.56 14.49
CA TYR A 113 4.68 -9.86 15.19
C TYR A 113 5.82 -9.02 14.59
N PRO A 114 6.31 -8.00 15.30
CA PRO A 114 7.50 -7.27 14.88
C PRO A 114 8.74 -8.19 14.96
N PHE A 115 9.70 -7.96 14.08
CA PHE A 115 10.95 -8.74 14.05
C PHE A 115 11.77 -8.61 15.34
N LEU A 116 11.74 -7.43 15.96
CA LEU A 116 12.32 -7.18 17.28
C LEU A 116 11.18 -6.98 18.27
N ASP A 117 11.26 -7.64 19.41
CA ASP A 117 10.34 -7.40 20.51
C ASP A 117 10.32 -5.90 20.86
N PRO A 118 9.20 -5.19 20.64
CA PRO A 118 9.13 -3.76 20.92
C PRO A 118 9.37 -3.45 22.38
N VAL A 119 9.09 -4.39 23.28
CA VAL A 119 9.27 -4.21 24.73
C VAL A 119 10.75 -4.28 25.09
N ALA A 120 11.49 -5.24 24.52
CA ALA A 120 12.92 -5.42 24.78
C ALA A 120 13.80 -4.34 24.12
N THR A 121 13.37 -3.76 23.00
CA THR A 121 14.16 -2.82 22.21
C THR A 121 13.74 -1.36 22.36
N ARG A 122 12.62 -1.07 23.00
CA ARG A 122 12.05 0.28 23.15
C ARG A 122 13.01 1.39 23.58
N PRO A 123 13.90 1.21 24.58
CA PRO A 123 14.74 2.32 25.03
C PRO A 123 15.81 2.71 24.00
N VAL A 124 16.37 1.75 23.28
CA VAL A 124 17.46 1.99 22.33
C VAL A 124 16.92 2.32 20.94
N VAL A 125 16.01 1.51 20.43
CA VAL A 125 15.43 1.69 19.08
C VAL A 125 14.61 2.97 19.02
N GLY A 126 13.78 3.26 20.01
CA GLY A 126 12.96 4.48 20.07
C GLY A 126 13.77 5.77 20.18
N ARG A 127 15.02 5.73 20.72
CA ARG A 127 15.90 6.90 20.79
C ARG A 127 16.84 7.04 19.59
N VAL A 128 17.34 5.94 19.08
CA VAL A 128 18.37 5.93 18.04
C VAL A 128 17.76 5.94 16.64
N LEU A 129 16.70 5.16 16.42
CA LEU A 129 16.06 5.01 15.12
C LEU A 129 15.59 6.36 14.52
N PRO A 130 14.88 7.24 15.23
CA PRO A 130 14.49 8.54 14.68
C PRO A 130 15.68 9.42 14.28
N THR A 131 16.79 9.33 15.00
CA THR A 131 18.02 10.09 14.70
C THR A 131 18.72 9.54 13.46
N VAL A 132 18.82 8.22 13.33
CA VAL A 132 19.38 7.55 12.15
C VAL A 132 18.51 7.84 10.93
N ILE A 133 17.20 7.73 11.05
CA ILE A 133 16.24 8.05 9.98
C ILE A 133 16.41 9.49 9.48
N ARG A 134 16.46 10.47 10.41
CA ARG A 134 16.68 11.87 10.03
C ARG A 134 18.05 12.11 9.40
N ALA A 135 19.07 11.38 9.83
CA ALA A 135 20.41 11.48 9.23
C ALA A 135 20.42 10.95 7.79
N ILE A 136 19.78 9.80 7.56
CA ILE A 136 19.65 9.22 6.20
C ILE A 136 18.78 10.13 5.31
N ASP A 137 17.69 10.66 5.83
CA ASP A 137 16.77 11.53 5.07
C ASP A 137 17.41 12.86 4.64
N ARG A 138 18.55 13.24 5.26
CA ARG A 138 19.35 14.41 4.88
C ARG A 138 20.44 14.12 3.84
N LEU A 139 20.72 12.85 3.56
CA LEU A 139 21.75 12.50 2.58
C LEU A 139 21.24 12.81 1.16
N PRO A 140 22.10 13.41 0.30
CA PRO A 140 21.73 13.65 -1.09
C PRO A 140 21.27 12.36 -1.78
N GLY A 141 20.11 12.39 -2.43
CA GLY A 141 19.51 11.23 -3.09
C GLY A 141 18.58 10.40 -2.21
N PHE A 142 18.63 10.54 -0.87
CA PHE A 142 17.72 9.89 0.07
C PHE A 142 16.66 10.84 0.65
N GLU A 143 16.70 12.09 0.22
CA GLU A 143 15.81 13.15 0.68
C GLU A 143 14.33 12.77 0.52
N GLY A 144 13.68 12.48 1.61
CA GLY A 144 12.28 12.11 1.65
C GLY A 144 11.99 10.61 1.57
N ALA A 145 13.01 9.75 1.41
CA ALA A 145 12.82 8.31 1.30
C ALA A 145 12.14 7.69 2.53
N ILE A 146 12.42 8.23 3.71
CA ILE A 146 11.90 7.68 4.97
C ILE A 146 10.80 8.57 5.54
N GLY A 147 10.88 9.89 5.40
CA GLY A 147 9.86 10.85 5.84
C GLY A 147 8.50 10.69 5.15
N THR A 148 8.42 9.86 4.08
CA THR A 148 7.14 9.49 3.46
C THR A 148 6.41 8.38 4.20
N MET A 149 7.13 7.58 4.97
CA MET A 149 6.61 6.35 5.56
C MET A 149 6.64 6.35 7.09
N TYR A 150 7.36 7.30 7.68
CA TYR A 150 7.59 7.29 9.12
C TYR A 150 7.42 8.68 9.73
N GLU A 151 6.58 8.76 10.73
CA GLU A 151 6.49 9.85 11.67
C GLU A 151 6.94 9.32 13.05
N PRO A 152 7.81 10.02 13.78
CA PRO A 152 8.25 9.58 15.12
C PRO A 152 7.05 9.30 16.04
N GLY A 153 6.98 8.09 16.61
CA GLY A 153 5.86 7.62 17.42
C GLY A 153 4.92 6.65 16.71
N MET A 154 5.02 6.49 15.38
CA MET A 154 4.20 5.51 14.64
C MET A 154 4.45 4.07 15.11
N GLU A 155 5.63 3.78 15.66
CA GLU A 155 5.91 2.48 16.27
C GLU A 155 4.92 2.11 17.38
N ARG A 156 4.36 3.10 18.08
CA ARG A 156 3.34 2.88 19.12
C ARG A 156 1.98 2.55 18.54
N ILE A 157 1.67 3.13 17.37
CA ILE A 157 0.41 2.90 16.66
C ILE A 157 0.44 1.52 16.00
N LEU A 158 1.60 1.14 15.48
CA LEU A 158 1.80 -0.15 14.82
C LEU A 158 2.05 -1.29 15.81
N ALA A 159 2.36 -0.98 17.08
CA ALA A 159 2.60 -1.99 18.11
C ALA A 159 1.31 -2.78 18.37
N ASP A 160 1.45 -4.09 18.42
CA ASP A 160 0.42 -5.02 18.86
C ASP A 160 1.00 -5.90 19.96
N ASP A 161 0.33 -5.94 21.10
CA ASP A 161 0.71 -6.77 22.26
C ASP A 161 0.17 -8.21 22.14
N GLY A 162 -0.35 -8.58 20.99
CA GLY A 162 -0.97 -9.87 20.74
C GLY A 162 -2.47 -9.91 21.04
N THR A 163 -3.04 -8.82 21.54
CA THR A 163 -4.48 -8.75 21.87
C THR A 163 -5.32 -8.11 20.75
N LEU A 164 -4.71 -7.71 19.66
CA LEU A 164 -5.33 -6.93 18.58
C LEU A 164 -5.89 -5.58 19.06
N SER A 165 -5.23 -4.99 20.07
CA SER A 165 -5.63 -3.71 20.65
C SER A 165 -5.03 -2.49 19.94
N SER A 166 -4.11 -2.73 18.99
CA SER A 166 -3.46 -1.66 18.24
C SER A 166 -4.47 -0.80 17.48
N ALA A 167 -4.30 0.50 17.52
CA ALA A 167 -5.05 1.47 16.72
C ALA A 167 -4.97 1.18 15.20
N LEU A 168 -3.94 0.47 14.76
CA LEU A 168 -3.79 -0.02 13.38
C LEU A 168 -5.03 -0.75 12.87
N TYR A 169 -5.69 -1.57 13.71
CA TYR A 169 -6.86 -2.34 13.29
C TYR A 169 -8.14 -1.51 13.21
N ASP A 170 -8.20 -0.38 13.89
CA ASP A 170 -9.43 0.39 14.02
C ASP A 170 -9.42 1.68 13.19
N MET A 171 -8.25 2.19 12.81
CA MET A 171 -8.13 3.36 11.92
C MET A 171 -8.56 3.04 10.48
N GLN A 172 -8.82 4.07 9.68
CA GLN A 172 -8.96 3.97 8.23
C GLN A 172 -7.69 4.49 7.54
N ALA A 173 -6.77 3.58 7.24
CA ALA A 173 -5.55 3.89 6.50
C ALA A 173 -5.47 2.97 5.26
N PRO A 174 -6.14 3.31 4.15
CA PRO A 174 -6.32 2.40 3.01
C PRO A 174 -5.01 1.91 2.38
N ALA A 175 -3.92 2.65 2.57
CA ALA A 175 -2.60 2.24 2.08
C ALA A 175 -1.85 1.28 3.04
N ALA A 176 -2.37 1.03 4.26
CA ALA A 176 -1.55 0.36 5.28
C ALA A 176 -2.25 -0.78 6.03
N ASN A 177 -3.57 -0.75 6.19
CA ASN A 177 -4.23 -1.63 7.15
C ASN A 177 -5.34 -2.53 6.58
N ALA A 178 -5.25 -2.88 5.32
CA ALA A 178 -6.11 -3.94 4.80
C ALA A 178 -5.82 -5.27 5.49
N VAL A 179 -6.87 -5.97 5.92
CA VAL A 179 -6.81 -7.33 6.46
C VAL A 179 -7.32 -8.26 5.38
N ALA A 180 -6.46 -9.17 4.92
CA ALA A 180 -6.81 -10.09 3.86
C ALA A 180 -6.33 -11.50 4.15
N THR A 181 -7.13 -12.49 3.72
CA THR A 181 -6.66 -13.88 3.62
C THR A 181 -5.94 -14.07 2.28
N ALA A 182 -4.94 -14.95 2.24
CA ALA A 182 -4.22 -15.27 1.01
C ALA A 182 -5.14 -15.74 -0.13
N PRO A 183 -6.14 -16.63 0.11
CA PRO A 183 -7.09 -17.04 -0.93
C PRO A 183 -7.94 -15.86 -1.48
N ALA A 184 -8.44 -15.00 -0.61
CA ALA A 184 -9.26 -13.87 -1.05
C ALA A 184 -8.44 -12.85 -1.85
N LEU A 185 -7.20 -12.58 -1.42
CA LEU A 185 -6.27 -11.75 -2.16
C LEU A 185 -5.91 -12.36 -3.51
N ALA A 186 -5.61 -13.66 -3.55
CA ALA A 186 -5.33 -14.38 -4.79
C ALA A 186 -6.53 -14.33 -5.75
N LYS A 187 -7.78 -14.45 -5.26
CA LYS A 187 -8.98 -14.35 -6.08
C LYS A 187 -9.15 -12.97 -6.70
N MET A 188 -8.89 -11.90 -5.93
CA MET A 188 -8.89 -10.54 -6.47
C MET A 188 -7.87 -10.38 -7.60
N TYR A 189 -6.65 -10.86 -7.41
CA TYR A 189 -5.62 -10.80 -8.45
C TYR A 189 -5.89 -11.79 -9.60
N ALA A 190 -6.63 -12.88 -9.37
CA ALA A 190 -7.08 -13.78 -10.44
C ALA A 190 -8.06 -13.09 -11.38
N ALA A 191 -8.95 -12.23 -10.88
CA ALA A 191 -9.79 -11.39 -11.74
C ALA A 191 -8.94 -10.51 -12.67
N LEU A 192 -7.86 -9.93 -12.16
CA LEU A 192 -6.94 -9.11 -12.97
C LEU A 192 -6.14 -9.97 -13.97
N ALA A 193 -5.64 -11.13 -13.56
CA ALA A 193 -4.94 -12.07 -14.45
C ALA A 193 -5.87 -12.67 -15.51
N GLY A 194 -7.16 -12.79 -15.20
CA GLY A 194 -8.21 -13.27 -16.09
C GLY A 194 -8.84 -12.22 -17.02
N GLY A 195 -8.24 -11.03 -17.10
CA GLY A 195 -8.75 -9.96 -17.97
C GLY A 195 -9.99 -9.26 -17.43
N GLY A 196 -10.18 -9.26 -16.12
CA GLY A 196 -11.30 -8.60 -15.43
C GLY A 196 -12.41 -9.55 -14.98
N THR A 197 -12.29 -10.83 -15.31
CA THR A 197 -13.31 -11.85 -14.99
C THR A 197 -12.73 -12.92 -14.05
N VAL A 198 -13.51 -13.33 -13.07
CA VAL A 198 -13.21 -14.44 -12.18
C VAL A 198 -14.45 -15.29 -11.95
N GLU A 199 -14.33 -16.62 -12.07
CA GLU A 199 -15.43 -17.56 -11.91
C GLU A 199 -16.68 -17.22 -12.76
N GLY A 200 -16.46 -16.70 -13.98
CA GLY A 200 -17.53 -16.33 -14.91
C GLY A 200 -18.23 -14.99 -14.59
N ARG A 201 -17.77 -14.24 -13.57
CA ARG A 201 -18.31 -12.92 -13.21
C ARG A 201 -17.33 -11.83 -13.62
N GLU A 202 -17.84 -10.79 -14.27
CA GLU A 202 -17.08 -9.59 -14.56
C GLU A 202 -16.90 -8.79 -13.26
N PHE A 203 -15.64 -8.51 -12.90
CA PHE A 203 -15.23 -7.68 -11.78
C PHE A 203 -14.77 -6.30 -12.25
N LEU A 204 -14.03 -6.28 -13.35
CA LEU A 204 -13.59 -5.07 -14.05
C LEU A 204 -13.71 -5.28 -15.56
N SER A 205 -13.97 -4.21 -16.30
CA SER A 205 -13.99 -4.32 -17.75
C SER A 205 -12.63 -4.77 -18.31
N PRO A 206 -12.61 -5.55 -19.38
CA PRO A 206 -11.36 -5.96 -20.05
C PRO A 206 -10.48 -4.78 -20.46
N GLU A 207 -11.10 -3.67 -20.87
CA GLU A 207 -10.39 -2.44 -21.22
C GLU A 207 -9.66 -1.84 -20.01
N THR A 208 -10.31 -1.80 -18.84
CA THR A 208 -9.69 -1.34 -17.60
C THR A 208 -8.48 -2.20 -17.25
N VAL A 209 -8.61 -3.52 -17.29
CA VAL A 209 -7.50 -4.44 -16.97
C VAL A 209 -6.36 -4.33 -17.97
N ALA A 210 -6.67 -4.19 -19.28
CA ALA A 210 -5.65 -3.94 -20.29
C ALA A 210 -4.89 -2.63 -20.03
N GLY A 211 -5.60 -1.61 -19.53
CA GLY A 211 -4.99 -0.36 -19.06
C GLY A 211 -4.03 -0.56 -17.88
N LEU A 212 -4.39 -1.41 -16.92
CA LEU A 212 -3.53 -1.73 -15.77
C LEU A 212 -2.30 -2.54 -16.18
N ALA A 213 -2.46 -3.50 -17.08
CA ALA A 213 -1.40 -4.38 -17.59
C ALA A 213 -0.45 -3.70 -18.59
N ARG A 214 -0.71 -2.46 -18.96
CA ARG A 214 0.10 -1.72 -19.91
C ARG A 214 1.55 -1.65 -19.45
N ARG A 215 2.48 -1.85 -20.39
CA ARG A 215 3.92 -1.77 -20.11
C ARG A 215 4.29 -0.45 -19.48
N ILE A 216 4.96 -0.53 -18.34
CA ILE A 216 5.37 0.60 -17.53
C ILE A 216 6.85 0.87 -17.78
N ASN A 217 7.18 2.13 -18.02
CA ASN A 217 8.57 2.55 -18.03
C ASN A 217 9.11 2.59 -16.60
N LEU A 218 10.17 1.84 -16.37
CA LEU A 218 10.89 1.89 -15.11
C LEU A 218 11.58 3.25 -14.98
N SER A 219 11.45 3.85 -13.81
CA SER A 219 12.21 5.04 -13.44
C SER A 219 12.61 4.93 -11.97
N ILE A 220 13.68 5.63 -11.61
CA ILE A 220 14.06 5.73 -10.20
C ILE A 220 12.96 6.49 -9.46
N ASP A 221 12.34 5.83 -8.50
CA ASP A 221 11.41 6.46 -7.58
C ASP A 221 12.16 7.40 -6.64
N ARG A 222 11.61 8.59 -6.39
CA ARG A 222 12.30 9.66 -5.64
C ARG A 222 12.24 9.49 -4.13
N THR A 223 11.40 8.59 -3.64
CA THR A 223 11.24 8.32 -2.21
C THR A 223 11.88 6.99 -1.81
N ILE A 224 11.71 5.94 -2.61
CA ILE A 224 12.31 4.63 -2.34
C ILE A 224 13.74 4.52 -2.89
N VAL A 225 14.11 5.41 -3.82
CA VAL A 225 15.43 5.43 -4.51
C VAL A 225 15.76 4.09 -5.18
N PHE A 226 14.75 3.47 -5.77
CA PHE A 226 14.85 2.18 -6.43
C PHE A 226 14.17 2.24 -7.82
N PRO A 227 14.74 1.55 -8.85
CA PRO A 227 14.08 1.45 -10.15
C PRO A 227 12.79 0.65 -10.04
N MET A 228 11.65 1.31 -10.16
CA MET A 228 10.35 0.64 -10.16
C MET A 228 9.42 1.28 -11.19
N GLY A 229 8.49 0.50 -11.65
CA GLY A 229 7.35 0.96 -12.43
C GLY A 229 6.14 1.10 -11.51
N MET A 230 5.53 2.27 -11.49
CA MET A 230 4.24 2.51 -10.85
C MET A 230 3.25 2.95 -11.91
N HIS A 231 2.10 2.34 -11.94
CA HIS A 231 1.07 2.66 -12.92
C HIS A 231 -0.32 2.35 -12.36
N LEU A 232 -1.15 3.36 -12.30
CA LEU A 232 -2.53 3.26 -11.83
C LEU A 232 -2.66 2.51 -10.48
N GLY A 233 -1.73 2.78 -9.54
CA GLY A 233 -1.71 2.17 -8.21
C GLY A 233 -0.99 0.82 -8.12
N TYR A 234 -0.50 0.26 -9.22
CA TYR A 234 0.19 -1.01 -9.23
C TYR A 234 1.70 -0.86 -9.50
N MET A 235 2.47 -1.79 -8.96
CA MET A 235 3.91 -1.92 -9.19
C MET A 235 4.18 -2.91 -10.31
N SER A 236 5.25 -2.66 -11.08
CA SER A 236 5.91 -3.67 -11.90
C SER A 236 7.40 -3.71 -11.54
N LEU A 237 7.99 -4.89 -11.56
CA LEU A 237 9.36 -5.10 -11.14
C LEU A 237 10.27 -5.40 -12.35
N PRO A 238 11.52 -4.87 -12.35
CA PRO A 238 12.45 -5.04 -13.49
C PRO A 238 13.09 -6.43 -13.57
N MET A 239 12.77 -7.32 -12.62
CA MET A 239 13.45 -8.62 -12.49
C MET A 239 12.93 -9.65 -13.51
N ASN A 240 13.79 -10.60 -13.86
CA ASN A 240 13.41 -11.70 -14.75
C ASN A 240 12.26 -12.53 -14.12
N GLY A 241 11.29 -12.89 -14.95
CA GLY A 241 10.08 -13.58 -14.51
C GLY A 241 8.92 -12.64 -14.14
N PHE A 242 9.18 -11.41 -13.73
CA PHE A 242 8.15 -10.43 -13.37
C PHE A 242 7.64 -9.61 -14.55
N ARG A 243 8.31 -9.69 -15.69
CA ARG A 243 7.95 -8.94 -16.89
C ARG A 243 6.56 -9.38 -17.42
N GLY A 244 5.65 -8.44 -17.52
CA GLY A 244 4.29 -8.67 -17.98
C GLY A 244 3.28 -8.84 -16.85
N GLY A 245 3.74 -8.97 -15.61
CA GLY A 245 2.89 -8.95 -14.42
C GLY A 245 2.89 -7.60 -13.72
N PHE A 246 1.90 -7.41 -12.88
CA PHE A 246 1.76 -6.25 -12.01
C PHE A 246 1.09 -6.64 -10.70
N GLY A 247 1.31 -5.85 -9.67
CA GLY A 247 0.75 -6.11 -8.35
C GLY A 247 1.20 -5.07 -7.36
N HIS A 248 1.20 -5.39 -6.10
CA HIS A 248 1.75 -4.57 -5.05
C HIS A 248 2.38 -5.43 -3.95
N VAL A 249 3.54 -5.01 -3.47
CA VAL A 249 4.20 -5.60 -2.31
C VAL A 249 4.08 -4.61 -1.16
N GLY A 250 3.49 -5.04 -0.05
CA GLY A 250 3.35 -4.24 1.15
C GLY A 250 4.61 -4.22 2.00
N LEU A 251 4.67 -3.27 2.92
CA LEU A 251 5.64 -3.27 4.00
C LEU A 251 5.44 -4.57 4.79
N GLY A 252 6.49 -5.35 4.97
CA GLY A 252 6.36 -6.63 5.63
C GLY A 252 6.23 -7.82 4.69
N GLY A 253 6.14 -7.61 3.34
CA GLY A 253 6.20 -8.67 2.35
C GLY A 253 4.87 -9.33 2.00
N SER A 254 3.75 -9.00 2.66
CA SER A 254 2.43 -9.40 2.16
C SER A 254 2.19 -8.79 0.79
N MET A 255 1.63 -9.54 -0.15
CA MET A 255 1.55 -9.09 -1.53
C MET A 255 0.43 -9.73 -2.33
N GLY A 256 0.03 -9.05 -3.39
CA GLY A 256 -0.77 -9.61 -4.46
C GLY A 256 -0.12 -9.34 -5.82
N TRP A 257 -0.17 -10.32 -6.71
CA TRP A 257 0.43 -10.22 -8.04
C TRP A 257 -0.43 -10.90 -9.10
N ALA A 258 -0.58 -10.26 -10.24
CA ALA A 258 -1.23 -10.80 -11.44
C ALA A 258 -0.25 -10.86 -12.61
N ASP A 259 -0.25 -11.95 -13.35
CA ASP A 259 0.42 -12.08 -14.64
C ASP A 259 -0.62 -12.50 -15.69
N PRO A 260 -1.23 -11.55 -16.41
CA PRO A 260 -2.25 -11.86 -17.40
C PRO A 260 -1.72 -12.72 -18.56
N LYS A 261 -0.43 -12.58 -18.90
CA LYS A 261 0.18 -13.36 -19.99
C LYS A 261 0.25 -14.84 -19.65
N ARG A 262 0.57 -15.16 -18.39
CA ARG A 262 0.67 -16.55 -17.91
C ARG A 262 -0.61 -17.05 -17.26
N LYS A 263 -1.60 -16.16 -17.05
CA LYS A 263 -2.83 -16.42 -16.30
C LYS A 263 -2.56 -16.89 -14.88
N ILE A 264 -1.55 -16.31 -14.23
CA ILE A 264 -1.15 -16.60 -12.85
C ILE A 264 -1.57 -15.45 -11.95
N ALA A 265 -2.13 -15.79 -10.80
CA ALA A 265 -2.37 -14.86 -9.71
C ALA A 265 -1.79 -15.43 -8.41
N VAL A 266 -1.22 -14.55 -7.59
CA VAL A 266 -0.65 -14.90 -6.28
C VAL A 266 -1.15 -13.94 -5.23
N GLY A 267 -1.58 -14.47 -4.10
CA GLY A 267 -1.81 -13.76 -2.86
C GLY A 267 -0.94 -14.34 -1.76
N LEU A 268 -0.12 -13.51 -1.14
CA LEU A 268 0.71 -13.88 0.00
C LEU A 268 0.33 -12.97 1.18
N ALA A 269 -0.04 -13.56 2.29
CA ALA A 269 -0.33 -12.84 3.52
C ALA A 269 0.44 -13.46 4.67
N HIS A 270 1.08 -12.63 5.48
CA HIS A 270 1.71 -13.05 6.71
C HIS A 270 1.65 -11.91 7.75
N ASN A 271 1.93 -12.24 8.99
CA ASN A 271 1.76 -11.35 10.13
C ASN A 271 3.08 -10.93 10.79
N ARG A 272 4.20 -10.99 10.08
CA ARG A 272 5.49 -10.49 10.57
C ARG A 272 5.80 -9.14 9.94
N LEU A 273 6.22 -8.18 10.75
CA LEU A 273 6.78 -6.91 10.28
C LEU A 273 8.30 -6.97 10.46
N PRO A 274 9.08 -7.11 9.39
CA PRO A 274 10.54 -7.16 9.49
C PRO A 274 11.10 -5.77 9.77
N LEU A 275 12.28 -5.76 10.38
CA LEU A 275 13.03 -4.52 10.64
C LEU A 275 13.51 -3.85 9.36
N THR A 276 13.69 -4.63 8.30
CA THR A 276 14.18 -4.14 7.01
C THR A 276 13.20 -4.49 5.90
N MET A 277 12.57 -3.47 5.35
CA MET A 277 11.63 -3.57 4.22
C MET A 277 12.20 -4.34 3.03
N ALA A 278 13.54 -4.38 2.88
CA ALA A 278 14.17 -5.03 1.75
C ALA A 278 14.17 -6.57 1.85
N LEU A 279 14.29 -7.14 3.05
CA LEU A 279 14.48 -8.59 3.20
C LEU A 279 13.20 -9.40 2.91
N ASP A 280 12.02 -8.89 3.24
CA ASP A 280 10.78 -9.63 2.96
C ASP A 280 10.33 -9.50 1.50
N GLN A 281 10.64 -8.39 0.87
CA GLN A 281 10.43 -8.27 -0.58
C GLN A 281 11.35 -9.23 -1.36
N ILE A 282 12.53 -9.55 -0.81
CA ILE A 282 13.44 -10.55 -1.35
C ILE A 282 12.80 -11.94 -1.36
N SER A 283 12.01 -12.30 -0.35
CA SER A 283 11.33 -13.61 -0.30
C SER A 283 10.48 -13.85 -1.53
N PHE A 284 9.73 -12.86 -1.99
CA PHE A 284 8.94 -12.98 -3.21
C PHE A 284 9.81 -13.08 -4.46
N ALA A 285 10.93 -12.36 -4.51
CA ALA A 285 11.85 -12.47 -5.62
C ALA A 285 12.41 -13.90 -5.82
N PHE A 286 12.51 -14.67 -4.74
CA PHE A 286 12.88 -16.08 -4.80
C PHE A 286 11.69 -17.01 -5.08
N LEU A 287 10.51 -16.69 -4.54
CA LEU A 287 9.31 -17.53 -4.71
C LEU A 287 8.74 -17.44 -6.12
N TRP A 288 8.69 -16.25 -6.70
CA TRP A 288 8.05 -16.03 -7.99
C TRP A 288 8.64 -16.87 -9.15
N PRO A 289 9.97 -16.96 -9.33
CA PRO A 289 10.54 -17.84 -10.36
C PRO A 289 10.18 -19.31 -10.17
N GLN A 290 10.03 -19.77 -8.90
CA GLN A 290 9.63 -21.14 -8.61
C GLN A 290 8.16 -21.37 -8.97
N ILE A 291 7.30 -20.42 -8.64
CA ILE A 291 5.88 -20.46 -9.03
C ILE A 291 5.75 -20.52 -10.55
N VAL A 292 6.42 -19.61 -11.26
CA VAL A 292 6.39 -19.57 -12.74
C VAL A 292 6.89 -20.89 -13.33
N LYS A 293 7.95 -21.49 -12.76
CA LYS A 293 8.48 -22.77 -13.21
C LYS A 293 7.52 -23.92 -12.94
N ALA A 294 6.76 -23.86 -11.85
CA ALA A 294 5.83 -24.93 -11.45
C ALA A 294 4.55 -24.98 -12.29
N VAL A 295 4.16 -23.87 -12.91
CA VAL A 295 2.92 -23.77 -13.71
C VAL A 295 3.15 -23.73 -15.21
N GLY A 296 4.37 -23.86 -15.67
CA GLY A 296 4.73 -24.00 -17.06
C GLY A 296 5.55 -22.93 -17.66
#